data_16970808c5aef365eefcda84d7bdc832
#
_entry.id   16970808c5aef365eefcda84d7bdc832
#
_cell.length_a   1.000
_cell.length_b   1.000
_cell.length_c   1.000
_cell.angle_alpha   90.00
_cell.angle_beta   90.00
_cell.angle_gamma   90.00
#
_symmetry.space_group_name_H-M   'P 1'
#
loop_
_entity.id
_entity.type
_entity.pdbx_description
1 polymer ?
#
loop_
_entity_poly.entity_id
_entity_poly.type
_entity_poly.pdbx_seq_one_letter_code
_entity_poly.pdbx_strand_id
1 'polypeptide(L)'
;NRPDCQSVLGIAREVAAILGKPLHMPAMDYKAVCEPDAPITVKVEAPDLCPRYMAHYVRNIRMGESPRWMKRHLALCGLRSISNVVDITNHTLLEMGQPMHAFDLNKVAGRTIDVRRAHEGEKIVTLDEKEFTLNPNNLVICDTEKPVALAGIMGGANSGMDENTTSLLFECATFARDCVRKTSRALGQNSDSSARYEKGVDRHSPELGLARALHLIQELDCGDITTLEYDLTDGRPLERKHIVTTPAKICGVLGITVPDQTMIDILQRLEFTVDVQANGSWDVSAPLYREDVESFPDLAEEVIREYGYDHIVPTFLNTAAVTNGGLNYDQKQQLKAKRLLAAQGFYEASTLAFYSTAEFDMLHLPAEDEARKAIRILNPISENLSIMRTLLAPSMLNVIVDNLKKGNAEGRLFEMAPVYLAKELPINEHPHERQTLCLGAFGPEEDFFTVKGALEALADCFGLHFDYKRETTPWLHPGISAAVYCNGKRLGVFGKLANEINAELEIAKDQKDSQNIYLGELDYEALMSCVEGELLSLIHISEPTR
;
A
#
# COMPACT_ATOMS: atom_id res chain seq x y z
N ASN A 1 1.08 8.57 -8.50
CA ASN A 1 -0.02 9.01 -9.38
C ASN A 1 0.45 9.60 -10.73
N ARG A 2 1.75 9.75 -10.94
CA ARG A 2 2.37 10.26 -12.16
C ARG A 2 2.99 9.10 -12.94
N PRO A 3 2.22 8.39 -13.80
CA PRO A 3 2.74 7.24 -14.57
C PRO A 3 3.83 7.66 -15.57
N ASP A 4 3.74 8.86 -16.13
CA ASP A 4 4.76 9.45 -17.00
C ASP A 4 6.13 9.54 -16.33
N CYS A 5 6.19 9.77 -15.00
CA CYS A 5 7.44 9.78 -14.23
C CYS A 5 8.03 8.39 -13.92
N GLN A 6 7.38 7.29 -14.36
CA GLN A 6 7.94 5.95 -14.26
C GLN A 6 8.91 5.61 -15.41
N SER A 7 9.61 6.61 -15.90
CA SER A 7 10.60 6.52 -16.97
C SER A 7 11.73 7.55 -16.79
N VAL A 8 12.87 7.27 -17.40
CA VAL A 8 13.98 8.23 -17.42
C VAL A 8 13.57 9.50 -18.17
N LEU A 9 12.87 9.36 -19.30
CA LEU A 9 12.40 10.50 -20.09
C LEU A 9 11.41 11.36 -19.31
N GLY A 10 10.45 10.74 -18.59
CA GLY A 10 9.48 11.49 -17.79
C GLY A 10 10.12 12.30 -16.67
N ILE A 11 11.08 11.72 -15.95
CA ILE A 11 11.88 12.46 -14.97
C ILE A 11 12.73 13.54 -15.63
N ALA A 12 13.30 13.28 -16.80
CA ALA A 12 14.08 14.27 -17.54
C ALA A 12 13.25 15.49 -17.94
N ARG A 13 11.95 15.30 -18.32
CA ARG A 13 11.01 16.40 -18.60
C ARG A 13 10.82 17.30 -17.38
N GLU A 14 10.55 16.68 -16.21
CA GLU A 14 10.39 17.41 -14.96
C GLU A 14 11.65 18.22 -14.59
N VAL A 15 12.80 17.56 -14.64
CA VAL A 15 14.10 18.22 -14.33
C VAL A 15 14.39 19.35 -15.32
N ALA A 16 14.09 19.16 -16.61
CA ALA A 16 14.27 20.19 -17.63
C ALA A 16 13.38 21.41 -17.35
N ALA A 17 12.11 21.18 -16.99
CA ALA A 17 11.16 22.24 -16.63
C ALA A 17 11.62 23.03 -15.40
N ILE A 18 12.00 22.34 -14.31
CA ILE A 18 12.48 22.95 -13.06
C ILE A 18 13.74 23.80 -13.30
N LEU A 19 14.69 23.27 -14.06
CA LEU A 19 15.97 23.95 -14.32
C LEU A 19 15.90 24.97 -15.45
N GLY A 20 14.78 25.08 -16.16
CA GLY A 20 14.64 25.92 -17.36
C GLY A 20 15.62 25.53 -18.46
N LYS A 21 15.90 24.23 -18.61
CA LYS A 21 16.83 23.67 -19.61
C LYS A 21 16.05 22.97 -20.72
N PRO A 22 16.59 22.95 -21.97
CA PRO A 22 15.96 22.20 -23.03
C PRO A 22 16.02 20.69 -22.75
N LEU A 23 14.94 19.99 -23.06
CA LEU A 23 14.89 18.53 -23.09
C LEU A 23 15.51 18.02 -24.41
N HIS A 24 16.36 17.00 -24.30
CA HIS A 24 16.89 16.30 -25.47
C HIS A 24 16.24 14.93 -25.57
N MET A 25 15.42 14.74 -26.59
CA MET A 25 14.77 13.44 -26.87
C MET A 25 15.82 12.44 -27.35
N PRO A 26 15.70 11.15 -26.97
CA PRO A 26 16.53 10.10 -27.54
C PRO A 26 16.26 9.96 -29.05
N ALA A 27 17.23 9.46 -29.81
CA ALA A 27 17.05 9.20 -31.22
C ALA A 27 15.99 8.10 -31.44
N MET A 28 15.07 8.31 -32.38
CA MET A 28 13.94 7.42 -32.68
C MET A 28 13.76 7.19 -34.18
N ASP A 29 14.68 7.74 -35.00
CA ASP A 29 14.68 7.57 -36.45
C ASP A 29 15.15 6.18 -36.82
N TYR A 30 14.43 5.51 -37.71
CA TYR A 30 14.79 4.21 -38.27
C TYR A 30 14.36 4.13 -39.72
N LYS A 31 14.87 3.12 -40.44
CA LYS A 31 14.50 2.87 -41.83
C LYS A 31 14.11 1.41 -41.99
N ALA A 32 12.97 1.17 -42.59
CA ALA A 32 12.66 -0.14 -43.13
C ALA A 32 13.59 -0.46 -44.29
N VAL A 33 14.20 -1.63 -44.24
CA VAL A 33 15.21 -2.08 -45.22
C VAL A 33 14.72 -3.20 -46.11
N CYS A 34 13.57 -3.80 -45.82
CA CYS A 34 13.03 -4.92 -46.56
C CYS A 34 11.51 -5.04 -46.44
N GLU A 35 10.92 -5.77 -47.40
CA GLU A 35 9.53 -6.18 -47.35
C GLU A 35 9.33 -7.38 -46.43
N PRO A 36 8.12 -7.62 -45.90
CA PRO A 36 7.81 -8.83 -45.14
C PRO A 36 7.89 -10.04 -46.04
N ASP A 37 8.40 -11.15 -45.49
CA ASP A 37 8.53 -12.42 -46.24
C ASP A 37 7.26 -13.29 -46.21
N ALA A 38 6.36 -13.02 -45.26
CA ALA A 38 5.09 -13.70 -45.11
C ALA A 38 4.05 -12.81 -44.47
N PRO A 39 2.75 -13.06 -44.73
CA PRO A 39 1.68 -12.32 -44.10
C PRO A 39 1.62 -12.58 -42.59
N ILE A 40 1.30 -11.56 -41.83
CA ILE A 40 1.00 -11.61 -40.40
C ILE A 40 -0.42 -11.03 -40.24
N THR A 41 -1.18 -11.52 -39.30
CA THR A 41 -2.49 -10.98 -38.97
C THR A 41 -2.47 -10.42 -37.56
N VAL A 42 -2.89 -9.19 -37.37
CA VAL A 42 -3.07 -8.59 -36.04
C VAL A 42 -4.50 -8.07 -35.95
N LYS A 43 -5.20 -8.44 -34.88
CA LYS A 43 -6.57 -7.97 -34.61
C LYS A 43 -6.78 -7.69 -33.13
N VAL A 44 -7.70 -6.80 -32.84
CA VAL A 44 -8.13 -6.42 -31.48
C VAL A 44 -9.64 -6.61 -31.39
N GLU A 45 -10.06 -7.69 -30.72
CA GLU A 45 -11.49 -8.00 -30.52
C GLU A 45 -12.07 -7.25 -29.29
N ALA A 46 -11.21 -6.75 -28.39
CA ALA A 46 -11.61 -6.00 -27.20
C ALA A 46 -11.05 -4.57 -27.20
N PRO A 47 -11.49 -3.68 -28.12
CA PRO A 47 -10.96 -2.30 -28.22
C PRO A 47 -11.27 -1.44 -26.98
N ASP A 48 -12.27 -1.80 -26.19
CA ASP A 48 -12.56 -1.17 -24.90
C ASP A 48 -11.49 -1.44 -23.83
N LEU A 49 -10.78 -2.57 -23.93
CA LEU A 49 -9.70 -2.95 -23.02
C LEU A 49 -8.30 -2.73 -23.63
N CYS A 50 -8.21 -2.62 -24.95
CA CYS A 50 -6.98 -2.31 -25.68
C CYS A 50 -7.23 -1.16 -26.65
N PRO A 51 -7.20 0.10 -26.20
CA PRO A 51 -7.56 1.26 -27.03
C PRO A 51 -6.54 1.58 -28.13
N ARG A 52 -5.31 1.12 -28.04
CA ARG A 52 -4.32 1.16 -29.13
C ARG A 52 -3.38 -0.04 -29.03
N TYR A 53 -3.17 -0.68 -30.15
CA TYR A 53 -2.22 -1.79 -30.31
C TYR A 53 -1.34 -1.54 -31.52
N MET A 54 -0.06 -1.33 -31.33
CA MET A 54 0.92 -1.20 -32.38
C MET A 54 1.81 -2.44 -32.42
N ALA A 55 2.15 -2.86 -33.63
CA ALA A 55 3.08 -3.98 -33.83
C ALA A 55 3.95 -3.73 -35.05
N HIS A 56 5.20 -4.17 -35.01
CA HIS A 56 6.14 -4.04 -36.11
C HIS A 56 6.93 -5.32 -36.32
N TYR A 57 7.00 -5.77 -37.55
CA TYR A 57 7.70 -6.98 -37.92
C TYR A 57 9.16 -6.73 -38.22
N VAL A 58 10.04 -7.49 -37.58
CA VAL A 58 11.48 -7.50 -37.80
C VAL A 58 11.93 -8.92 -38.15
N ARG A 59 12.70 -9.09 -39.20
CA ARG A 59 13.20 -10.39 -39.66
C ARG A 59 14.73 -10.45 -39.58
N ASN A 60 15.31 -11.63 -39.91
CA ASN A 60 16.74 -11.90 -39.88
C ASN A 60 17.37 -11.45 -38.54
N ILE A 61 16.70 -11.79 -37.45
CA ILE A 61 17.16 -11.43 -36.11
C ILE A 61 18.51 -12.12 -35.85
N ARG A 62 19.44 -11.33 -35.35
CA ARG A 62 20.75 -11.75 -34.93
C ARG A 62 20.83 -11.67 -33.40
N MET A 63 20.46 -12.77 -32.75
CA MET A 63 20.49 -12.87 -31.29
C MET A 63 21.93 -12.80 -30.79
N GLY A 64 22.17 -12.06 -29.73
CA GLY A 64 23.49 -11.90 -29.17
C GLY A 64 23.50 -11.15 -27.84
N GLU A 65 24.68 -10.85 -27.36
CA GLU A 65 24.83 -10.05 -26.15
C GLU A 65 24.59 -8.56 -26.42
N SER A 66 23.97 -7.89 -25.45
CA SER A 66 23.81 -6.44 -25.48
C SER A 66 25.14 -5.69 -25.31
N PRO A 67 25.29 -4.51 -25.88
CA PRO A 67 26.48 -3.68 -25.68
C PRO A 67 26.64 -3.28 -24.19
N ARG A 68 27.88 -3.02 -23.79
CA ARG A 68 28.22 -2.74 -22.38
C ARG A 68 27.43 -1.57 -21.79
N TRP A 69 27.15 -0.54 -22.58
CA TRP A 69 26.39 0.62 -22.10
C TRP A 69 24.95 0.24 -21.73
N MET A 70 24.26 -0.59 -22.55
CA MET A 70 22.90 -1.04 -22.29
C MET A 70 22.84 -1.97 -21.06
N LYS A 71 23.78 -2.94 -20.97
CA LYS A 71 23.93 -3.81 -19.79
C LYS A 71 24.11 -2.98 -18.51
N ARG A 72 24.91 -1.92 -18.57
CA ARG A 72 25.13 -1.00 -17.43
C ARG A 72 23.85 -0.26 -17.06
N HIS A 73 23.10 0.28 -18.02
CA HIS A 73 21.85 0.99 -17.76
C HIS A 73 20.82 0.06 -17.08
N LEU A 74 20.65 -1.14 -17.61
CA LEU A 74 19.75 -2.14 -17.02
C LEU A 74 20.18 -2.51 -15.58
N ALA A 75 21.46 -2.79 -15.37
CA ALA A 75 21.99 -3.13 -14.06
C ALA A 75 21.80 -2.02 -13.01
N LEU A 76 21.98 -0.74 -13.41
CA LEU A 76 21.73 0.41 -12.53
C LEU A 76 20.25 0.55 -12.13
N CYS A 77 19.34 0.04 -12.97
CA CYS A 77 17.90 -0.02 -12.68
C CYS A 77 17.46 -1.35 -12.04
N GLY A 78 18.39 -2.23 -11.66
CA GLY A 78 18.11 -3.50 -11.00
C GLY A 78 17.71 -4.65 -11.93
N LEU A 79 17.86 -4.49 -13.25
CA LEU A 79 17.54 -5.53 -14.24
C LEU A 79 18.80 -6.25 -14.71
N ARG A 80 18.69 -7.57 -14.87
CA ARG A 80 19.74 -8.39 -15.46
C ARG A 80 19.61 -8.40 -16.99
N SER A 81 20.70 -8.16 -17.70
CA SER A 81 20.77 -8.36 -19.16
C SER A 81 20.51 -9.83 -19.53
N ILE A 82 19.74 -10.06 -20.57
CA ILE A 82 19.36 -11.40 -21.09
C ILE A 82 19.94 -11.59 -22.49
N SER A 83 19.47 -10.82 -23.46
CA SER A 83 19.93 -10.82 -24.85
C SER A 83 19.67 -9.44 -25.45
N ASN A 84 20.33 -9.12 -26.58
CA ASN A 84 20.21 -7.82 -27.23
C ASN A 84 18.75 -7.38 -27.45
N VAL A 85 17.90 -8.24 -27.98
CA VAL A 85 16.49 -7.88 -28.29
C VAL A 85 15.63 -7.75 -27.03
N VAL A 86 15.77 -8.68 -26.07
CA VAL A 86 15.06 -8.58 -24.78
C VAL A 86 15.51 -7.34 -24.00
N ASP A 87 16.79 -7.04 -24.06
CA ASP A 87 17.35 -5.86 -23.40
C ASP A 87 16.89 -4.55 -24.07
N ILE A 88 16.65 -4.55 -25.39
CA ILE A 88 16.02 -3.42 -26.09
C ILE A 88 14.61 -3.16 -25.53
N THR A 89 13.78 -4.20 -25.36
CA THR A 89 12.44 -4.02 -24.79
C THR A 89 12.47 -3.51 -23.36
N ASN A 90 13.37 -4.07 -22.53
CA ASN A 90 13.57 -3.63 -21.15
C ASN A 90 14.16 -2.20 -21.06
N HIS A 91 15.09 -1.87 -21.94
CA HIS A 91 15.67 -0.53 -22.00
C HIS A 91 14.63 0.51 -22.40
N THR A 92 13.81 0.21 -23.42
CA THR A 92 12.71 1.08 -23.85
C THR A 92 11.68 1.27 -22.75
N LEU A 93 11.34 0.21 -22.01
CA LEU A 93 10.47 0.30 -20.84
C LEU A 93 11.00 1.32 -19.81
N LEU A 94 12.29 1.24 -19.47
CA LEU A 94 12.92 2.13 -18.47
C LEU A 94 13.12 3.55 -19.01
N GLU A 95 13.57 3.69 -20.26
CA GLU A 95 13.86 4.99 -20.89
C GLU A 95 12.59 5.76 -21.21
N MET A 96 11.63 5.12 -21.87
CA MET A 96 10.41 5.75 -22.42
C MET A 96 9.17 5.57 -21.53
N GLY A 97 9.17 4.59 -20.64
CA GLY A 97 7.99 4.24 -19.82
C GLY A 97 6.96 3.36 -20.53
N GLN A 98 7.24 2.95 -21.76
CA GLN A 98 6.38 2.10 -22.58
C GLN A 98 6.76 0.62 -22.41
N PRO A 99 5.91 -0.21 -21.77
CA PRO A 99 6.13 -1.64 -21.78
C PRO A 99 5.99 -2.20 -23.19
N MET A 100 6.88 -3.12 -23.54
CA MET A 100 6.91 -3.79 -24.83
C MET A 100 7.04 -5.29 -24.67
N HIS A 101 6.57 -6.01 -25.66
CA HIS A 101 6.86 -7.44 -25.81
C HIS A 101 7.40 -7.73 -27.21
N ALA A 102 8.14 -8.82 -27.33
CA ALA A 102 8.64 -9.32 -28.61
C ALA A 102 8.24 -10.79 -28.73
N PHE A 103 7.35 -11.07 -29.65
CA PHE A 103 6.91 -12.44 -29.96
C PHE A 103 7.83 -13.08 -30.99
N ASP A 104 8.34 -14.29 -30.70
CA ASP A 104 8.98 -15.14 -31.71
C ASP A 104 7.92 -15.65 -32.70
N LEU A 105 7.92 -15.13 -33.91
CA LEU A 105 6.93 -15.49 -34.93
C LEU A 105 6.99 -16.96 -35.37
N ASN A 106 8.09 -17.66 -35.13
CA ASN A 106 8.17 -19.09 -35.38
C ASN A 106 7.37 -19.92 -34.35
N LYS A 107 7.06 -19.33 -33.19
CA LYS A 107 6.29 -19.94 -32.10
C LYS A 107 4.83 -19.51 -32.05
N VAL A 108 4.47 -18.48 -32.82
CA VAL A 108 3.10 -17.96 -32.91
C VAL A 108 2.32 -18.67 -33.98
N ALA A 109 1.35 -19.50 -33.58
CA ALA A 109 0.56 -20.32 -34.51
C ALA A 109 -0.23 -19.43 -35.49
N GLY A 110 -0.19 -19.80 -36.77
CA GLY A 110 -0.85 -19.04 -37.84
C GLY A 110 -0.30 -17.63 -38.07
N ARG A 111 0.85 -17.26 -37.49
CA ARG A 111 1.41 -15.89 -37.52
C ARG A 111 0.32 -14.85 -37.23
N THR A 112 -0.52 -15.14 -36.26
CA THR A 112 -1.69 -14.32 -35.90
C THR A 112 -1.58 -13.88 -34.46
N ILE A 113 -1.84 -12.60 -34.23
CA ILE A 113 -2.01 -12.01 -32.90
C ILE A 113 -3.46 -11.54 -32.78
N ASP A 114 -4.13 -11.99 -31.74
CA ASP A 114 -5.51 -11.66 -31.41
C ASP A 114 -5.63 -11.19 -29.98
N VAL A 115 -5.96 -9.91 -29.78
CA VAL A 115 -6.14 -9.30 -28.46
C VAL A 115 -7.60 -9.39 -28.07
N ARG A 116 -7.92 -10.32 -27.17
CA ARG A 116 -9.30 -10.62 -26.79
C ARG A 116 -9.46 -10.88 -25.28
N ARG A 117 -10.69 -10.96 -24.83
CA ARG A 117 -10.97 -11.50 -23.49
C ARG A 117 -10.69 -13.01 -23.46
N ALA A 118 -10.18 -13.49 -22.33
CA ALA A 118 -10.00 -14.92 -22.13
C ALA A 118 -11.34 -15.67 -22.11
N HIS A 119 -11.33 -16.93 -22.47
CA HIS A 119 -12.47 -17.82 -22.25
C HIS A 119 -12.48 -18.36 -20.82
N GLU A 120 -13.65 -18.76 -20.33
CA GLU A 120 -13.76 -19.36 -19.01
C GLU A 120 -12.96 -20.67 -18.92
N GLY A 121 -12.08 -20.74 -17.93
CA GLY A 121 -11.22 -21.92 -17.72
C GLY A 121 -10.01 -22.02 -18.65
N GLU A 122 -9.77 -21.02 -19.50
CA GLU A 122 -8.60 -20.97 -20.39
C GLU A 122 -7.30 -20.89 -19.56
N LYS A 123 -6.25 -21.58 -20.01
CA LYS A 123 -5.00 -21.68 -19.27
C LYS A 123 -3.84 -21.01 -19.99
N ILE A 124 -2.94 -20.42 -19.22
CA ILE A 124 -1.66 -19.90 -19.70
C ILE A 124 -0.55 -20.24 -18.71
N VAL A 125 0.64 -20.55 -19.26
CA VAL A 125 1.89 -20.62 -18.49
C VAL A 125 2.72 -19.40 -18.86
N THR A 126 3.08 -18.59 -17.87
CA THR A 126 3.84 -17.35 -18.07
C THR A 126 5.35 -17.59 -18.10
N LEU A 127 6.14 -16.57 -18.52
CA LEU A 127 7.60 -16.65 -18.63
C LEU A 127 8.31 -17.01 -17.31
N ASP A 128 7.67 -16.78 -16.17
CA ASP A 128 8.15 -17.19 -14.84
C ASP A 128 7.65 -18.59 -14.42
N GLU A 129 7.19 -19.39 -15.38
CA GLU A 129 6.78 -20.80 -15.23
C GLU A 129 5.54 -21.03 -14.34
N LYS A 130 4.75 -19.97 -14.08
CA LYS A 130 3.49 -20.10 -13.34
C LYS A 130 2.32 -20.40 -14.26
N GLU A 131 1.47 -21.36 -13.86
CA GLU A 131 0.22 -21.69 -14.56
C GLU A 131 -0.94 -20.91 -13.94
N PHE A 132 -1.75 -20.28 -14.79
CA PHE A 132 -2.96 -19.57 -14.40
C PHE A 132 -4.18 -20.10 -15.15
N THR A 133 -5.31 -20.18 -14.43
CA THR A 133 -6.63 -20.42 -15.01
C THR A 133 -7.35 -19.09 -15.12
N LEU A 134 -7.82 -18.77 -16.31
CA LEU A 134 -8.35 -17.45 -16.67
C LEU A 134 -9.87 -17.46 -16.75
N ASN A 135 -10.43 -16.26 -16.79
CA ASN A 135 -11.86 -16.02 -16.97
C ASN A 135 -12.08 -14.78 -17.87
N PRO A 136 -13.31 -14.49 -18.32
CA PRO A 136 -13.59 -13.39 -19.25
C PRO A 136 -13.24 -11.96 -18.77
N ASN A 137 -12.88 -11.77 -17.50
CA ASN A 137 -12.39 -10.48 -17.01
C ASN A 137 -10.89 -10.26 -17.31
N ASN A 138 -10.19 -11.31 -17.75
CA ASN A 138 -8.79 -11.22 -18.09
C ASN A 138 -8.63 -10.92 -19.59
N LEU A 139 -7.74 -9.98 -19.91
CA LEU A 139 -7.34 -9.69 -21.28
C LEU A 139 -6.11 -10.52 -21.65
N VAL A 140 -6.16 -11.19 -22.78
CA VAL A 140 -5.09 -12.04 -23.29
C VAL A 140 -4.72 -11.65 -24.71
N ILE A 141 -3.48 -11.93 -25.05
CA ILE A 141 -2.99 -11.92 -26.43
C ILE A 141 -2.85 -13.37 -26.83
N CYS A 142 -3.49 -13.73 -27.94
CA CYS A 142 -3.58 -15.11 -28.40
C CYS A 142 -2.97 -15.26 -29.80
N ASP A 143 -2.51 -16.45 -30.10
CA ASP A 143 -2.36 -16.89 -31.49
C ASP A 143 -3.66 -17.57 -31.98
N THR A 144 -3.61 -18.33 -33.09
CA THR A 144 -4.80 -19.04 -33.59
C THR A 144 -5.23 -20.22 -32.72
N GLU A 145 -4.43 -20.63 -31.74
CA GLU A 145 -4.66 -21.86 -30.97
C GLU A 145 -4.79 -21.61 -29.45
N LYS A 146 -4.02 -20.64 -28.91
CA LYS A 146 -3.84 -20.49 -27.46
C LYS A 146 -3.43 -19.08 -27.05
N PRO A 147 -3.56 -18.72 -25.76
CA PRO A 147 -2.96 -17.51 -25.20
C PRO A 147 -1.43 -17.58 -25.27
N VAL A 148 -0.83 -16.47 -25.70
CA VAL A 148 0.62 -16.27 -25.79
C VAL A 148 1.11 -15.16 -24.86
N ALA A 149 0.22 -14.37 -24.27
CA ALA A 149 0.54 -13.42 -23.19
C ALA A 149 -0.69 -13.05 -22.37
N LEU A 150 -0.46 -12.70 -21.10
CA LEU A 150 -1.39 -11.90 -20.28
C LEU A 150 -1.16 -10.43 -20.64
N ALA A 151 -2.13 -9.80 -21.29
CA ALA A 151 -1.99 -8.45 -21.84
C ALA A 151 -1.58 -7.44 -20.77
N GLY A 152 -0.47 -6.76 -20.98
CA GLY A 152 0.09 -5.75 -20.08
C GLY A 152 0.66 -6.28 -18.75
N ILE A 153 0.74 -7.60 -18.57
CA ILE A 153 1.22 -8.21 -17.33
C ILE A 153 2.48 -9.05 -17.59
N MET A 154 2.36 -10.14 -18.35
CA MET A 154 3.47 -11.08 -18.56
C MET A 154 3.31 -11.87 -19.85
N GLY A 155 4.41 -12.02 -20.59
CA GLY A 155 4.47 -12.91 -21.75
C GLY A 155 4.27 -14.38 -21.38
N GLY A 156 3.78 -15.17 -22.33
CA GLY A 156 3.68 -16.63 -22.20
C GLY A 156 5.02 -17.30 -22.44
N ALA A 157 5.27 -18.41 -21.73
CA ALA A 157 6.46 -19.25 -21.92
C ALA A 157 6.53 -19.86 -23.33
N ASN A 158 5.38 -19.94 -24.00
CA ASN A 158 5.21 -20.59 -25.30
C ASN A 158 5.52 -19.68 -26.51
N SER A 159 5.78 -18.39 -26.32
CA SER A 159 6.02 -17.41 -27.39
C SER A 159 7.29 -16.57 -27.17
N GLY A 160 8.02 -16.85 -26.08
CA GLY A 160 9.24 -16.15 -25.74
C GLY A 160 10.36 -16.39 -26.73
N MET A 161 11.24 -15.43 -26.89
CA MET A 161 12.42 -15.51 -27.75
C MET A 161 13.49 -16.41 -27.14
N ASP A 162 14.25 -17.06 -28.00
CA ASP A 162 15.43 -17.84 -27.65
C ASP A 162 16.58 -17.61 -28.68
N GLU A 163 17.68 -18.34 -28.54
CA GLU A 163 18.86 -18.21 -29.39
C GLU A 163 18.60 -18.56 -30.88
N ASN A 164 17.51 -19.27 -31.17
CA ASN A 164 17.12 -19.69 -32.52
C ASN A 164 16.09 -18.73 -33.15
N THR A 165 15.68 -17.69 -32.46
CA THR A 165 14.71 -16.71 -32.98
C THR A 165 15.29 -15.99 -34.20
N THR A 166 14.61 -16.11 -35.34
CA THR A 166 15.02 -15.48 -36.61
C THR A 166 14.09 -14.37 -37.05
N SER A 167 12.89 -14.32 -36.48
CA SER A 167 11.89 -13.29 -36.80
C SER A 167 11.03 -12.97 -35.57
N LEU A 168 10.71 -11.70 -35.40
CA LEU A 168 9.90 -11.26 -34.28
C LEU A 168 8.83 -10.25 -34.70
N LEU A 169 7.79 -10.19 -33.90
CA LEU A 169 6.82 -9.10 -33.92
C LEU A 169 6.94 -8.33 -32.61
N PHE A 170 7.34 -7.06 -32.67
CA PHE A 170 7.25 -6.17 -31.54
C PHE A 170 5.79 -5.82 -31.26
N GLU A 171 5.45 -5.78 -30.00
CA GLU A 171 4.20 -5.26 -29.46
C GLU A 171 4.48 -3.98 -28.65
N CYS A 172 3.74 -2.93 -28.94
CA CYS A 172 3.59 -1.74 -28.13
C CYS A 172 2.12 -1.40 -28.04
N ALA A 173 1.54 -1.43 -26.86
CA ALA A 173 0.11 -1.25 -26.71
C ALA A 173 -0.25 -0.34 -25.51
N THR A 174 -1.50 0.07 -25.49
CA THR A 174 -2.14 0.68 -24.32
C THR A 174 -3.28 -0.24 -23.88
N PHE A 175 -3.30 -0.58 -22.59
CA PHE A 175 -4.33 -1.44 -22.00
C PHE A 175 -5.11 -0.68 -20.93
N ALA A 176 -6.38 -1.03 -20.76
CA ALA A 176 -7.26 -0.43 -19.76
C ALA A 176 -6.73 -0.68 -18.34
N ARG A 177 -6.46 0.40 -17.59
CA ARG A 177 -5.88 0.42 -16.26
C ARG A 177 -6.57 -0.54 -15.30
N ASP A 178 -7.90 -0.48 -15.27
CA ASP A 178 -8.72 -1.28 -14.36
C ASP A 178 -8.65 -2.78 -14.68
N CYS A 179 -8.56 -3.14 -15.96
CA CYS A 179 -8.43 -4.53 -16.39
C CYS A 179 -7.09 -5.10 -15.93
N VAL A 180 -5.98 -4.41 -16.22
CA VAL A 180 -4.64 -4.85 -15.81
C VAL A 180 -4.54 -4.95 -14.29
N ARG A 181 -5.01 -3.92 -13.56
CA ARG A 181 -5.00 -3.90 -12.09
C ARG A 181 -5.81 -5.05 -11.48
N LYS A 182 -7.02 -5.29 -11.97
CA LYS A 182 -7.89 -6.38 -11.46
C LYS A 182 -7.27 -7.74 -11.74
N THR A 183 -6.77 -7.95 -12.96
CA THR A 183 -6.14 -9.21 -13.38
C THR A 183 -4.86 -9.47 -12.58
N SER A 184 -3.95 -8.50 -12.50
CA SER A 184 -2.69 -8.61 -11.75
C SER A 184 -2.93 -8.98 -10.29
N ARG A 185 -3.90 -8.34 -9.63
CA ARG A 185 -4.24 -8.63 -8.24
C ARG A 185 -4.93 -9.98 -8.05
N ALA A 186 -5.87 -10.32 -8.91
CA ALA A 186 -6.61 -11.58 -8.82
C ALA A 186 -5.68 -12.80 -9.01
N LEU A 187 -4.72 -12.68 -9.92
CA LEU A 187 -3.75 -13.74 -10.20
C LEU A 187 -2.50 -13.66 -9.29
N GLY A 188 -2.34 -12.60 -8.50
CA GLY A 188 -1.12 -12.38 -7.70
C GLY A 188 0.13 -12.20 -8.56
N GLN A 189 -0.02 -11.78 -9.83
CA GLN A 189 1.06 -11.65 -10.81
C GLN A 189 1.38 -10.17 -11.06
N ASN A 190 2.48 -9.70 -10.47
CA ASN A 190 2.97 -8.33 -10.63
C ASN A 190 4.23 -8.31 -11.49
N SER A 191 4.37 -7.25 -12.29
CA SER A 191 5.55 -7.00 -13.12
C SER A 191 5.79 -5.51 -13.28
N ASP A 192 6.96 -5.12 -13.80
CA ASP A 192 7.27 -3.75 -14.19
C ASP A 192 6.30 -3.20 -15.26
N SER A 193 5.80 -4.08 -16.11
CA SER A 193 4.77 -3.78 -17.11
C SER A 193 3.43 -3.47 -16.43
N SER A 194 2.92 -4.40 -15.58
CA SER A 194 1.65 -4.21 -14.89
C SER A 194 1.66 -2.98 -13.98
N ALA A 195 2.78 -2.69 -13.31
CA ALA A 195 2.94 -1.51 -12.47
C ALA A 195 2.76 -0.18 -13.22
N ARG A 196 3.10 -0.13 -14.51
CA ARG A 196 2.89 1.02 -15.38
C ARG A 196 1.46 1.06 -15.92
N TYR A 197 0.98 -0.05 -16.50
CA TYR A 197 -0.37 -0.09 -17.06
C TYR A 197 -1.48 0.13 -16.04
N GLU A 198 -1.35 -0.39 -14.82
CA GLU A 198 -2.34 -0.15 -13.76
C GLU A 198 -2.43 1.31 -13.30
N LYS A 199 -1.41 2.12 -13.58
CA LYS A 199 -1.41 3.57 -13.33
C LYS A 199 -1.80 4.39 -14.56
N GLY A 200 -1.64 3.82 -15.74
CA GLY A 200 -1.97 4.38 -17.03
C GLY A 200 -0.73 4.59 -17.90
N VAL A 201 -0.76 4.02 -19.09
CA VAL A 201 0.16 4.32 -20.18
C VAL A 201 -0.68 5.00 -21.25
N ASP A 202 -0.28 6.20 -21.65
CA ASP A 202 -1.03 7.01 -22.60
C ASP A 202 -1.05 6.39 -24.01
N ARG A 203 -1.99 6.83 -24.84
CA ARG A 203 -2.20 6.28 -26.19
C ARG A 203 -1.15 6.76 -27.22
N HIS A 204 -0.29 7.71 -26.88
CA HIS A 204 0.82 8.18 -27.73
C HIS A 204 2.12 7.42 -27.45
N SER A 205 2.34 6.99 -26.21
CA SER A 205 3.54 6.26 -25.80
C SER A 205 3.89 5.03 -26.66
N PRO A 206 2.92 4.21 -27.15
CA PRO A 206 3.23 3.07 -28.03
C PRO A 206 4.03 3.44 -29.28
N GLU A 207 3.69 4.55 -29.93
CA GLU A 207 4.40 5.04 -31.11
C GLU A 207 5.85 5.43 -30.78
N LEU A 208 6.05 6.19 -29.72
CA LEU A 208 7.38 6.62 -29.28
C LEU A 208 8.23 5.42 -28.84
N GLY A 209 7.66 4.50 -28.06
CA GLY A 209 8.34 3.29 -27.60
C GLY A 209 8.74 2.39 -28.75
N LEU A 210 7.84 2.16 -29.71
CA LEU A 210 8.11 1.34 -30.87
C LEU A 210 9.22 1.96 -31.76
N ALA A 211 9.12 3.25 -32.04
CA ALA A 211 10.15 3.98 -32.82
C ALA A 211 11.52 3.90 -32.13
N ARG A 212 11.58 4.04 -30.80
CA ARG A 212 12.84 3.91 -30.05
C ARG A 212 13.41 2.51 -30.12
N ALA A 213 12.59 1.47 -29.98
CA ALA A 213 13.04 0.08 -30.06
C ALA A 213 13.57 -0.25 -31.47
N LEU A 214 12.89 0.20 -32.53
CA LEU A 214 13.33 0.00 -33.89
C LEU A 214 14.62 0.76 -34.21
N HIS A 215 14.78 1.98 -33.68
CA HIS A 215 16.05 2.69 -33.77
C HIS A 215 17.19 1.86 -33.14
N LEU A 216 16.97 1.28 -31.94
CA LEU A 216 17.94 0.43 -31.28
C LEU A 216 18.23 -0.88 -32.05
N ILE A 217 17.24 -1.48 -32.70
CA ILE A 217 17.46 -2.62 -33.61
C ILE A 217 18.43 -2.23 -34.74
N GLN A 218 18.23 -1.06 -35.33
CA GLN A 218 19.08 -0.54 -36.40
C GLN A 218 20.48 -0.17 -35.89
N GLU A 219 20.56 0.56 -34.76
CA GLU A 219 21.84 0.96 -34.14
C GLU A 219 22.72 -0.23 -33.77
N LEU A 220 22.11 -1.29 -33.24
CA LEU A 220 22.80 -2.50 -32.81
C LEU A 220 22.97 -3.54 -33.94
N ASP A 221 22.47 -3.27 -35.12
CA ASP A 221 22.48 -4.17 -36.27
C ASP A 221 22.01 -5.60 -35.92
N CYS A 222 20.94 -5.70 -35.14
CA CYS A 222 20.46 -6.99 -34.64
C CYS A 222 19.20 -7.52 -35.33
N GLY A 223 18.76 -6.90 -36.43
CA GLY A 223 17.63 -7.36 -37.24
C GLY A 223 17.35 -6.45 -38.43
N ASP A 224 16.59 -6.94 -39.39
CA ASP A 224 16.18 -6.21 -40.58
C ASP A 224 14.74 -5.73 -40.39
N ILE A 225 14.53 -4.42 -40.25
CA ILE A 225 13.23 -3.79 -40.05
C ILE A 225 12.45 -3.88 -41.38
N THR A 226 11.26 -4.45 -41.33
CA THR A 226 10.39 -4.54 -42.52
C THR A 226 9.49 -3.31 -42.67
N THR A 227 8.80 -3.23 -43.82
CA THR A 227 7.75 -2.20 -44.05
C THR A 227 6.42 -2.54 -43.36
N LEU A 228 6.29 -3.71 -42.72
CA LEU A 228 5.04 -4.16 -42.11
C LEU A 228 4.88 -3.63 -40.69
N GLU A 229 3.97 -2.70 -40.56
CA GLU A 229 3.56 -2.08 -39.29
C GLU A 229 2.04 -2.17 -39.13
N TYR A 230 1.57 -2.34 -37.91
CA TYR A 230 0.18 -2.27 -37.52
C TYR A 230 0.00 -1.15 -36.49
N ASP A 231 -1.04 -0.35 -36.67
CA ASP A 231 -1.55 0.63 -35.69
C ASP A 231 -3.07 0.51 -35.63
N LEU A 232 -3.54 -0.27 -34.67
CA LEU A 232 -4.96 -0.53 -34.45
C LEU A 232 -5.47 0.30 -33.28
N THR A 233 -6.50 1.09 -33.52
CA THR A 233 -7.09 1.98 -32.52
C THR A 233 -8.55 1.67 -32.26
N ASP A 234 -9.09 2.14 -31.16
CA ASP A 234 -10.51 2.08 -30.82
C ASP A 234 -11.37 3.11 -31.57
N GLY A 235 -10.78 3.82 -32.54
CA GLY A 235 -11.45 4.84 -33.35
C GLY A 235 -11.58 6.22 -32.69
N ARG A 236 -11.22 6.36 -31.40
CA ARG A 236 -11.18 7.68 -30.76
C ARG A 236 -9.95 8.46 -31.22
N PRO A 237 -10.09 9.75 -31.55
CA PRO A 237 -8.95 10.55 -31.98
C PRO A 237 -7.92 10.69 -30.83
N LEU A 238 -6.66 10.85 -31.21
CA LEU A 238 -5.57 11.15 -30.29
C LEU A 238 -5.45 12.68 -30.19
N GLU A 239 -6.21 13.29 -29.30
CA GLU A 239 -6.27 14.74 -29.14
C GLU A 239 -5.81 15.14 -27.75
N ARG A 240 -5.20 16.33 -27.65
CA ARG A 240 -4.86 16.95 -26.37
C ARG A 240 -6.14 17.36 -25.65
N LYS A 241 -6.17 17.20 -24.34
CA LYS A 241 -7.27 17.73 -23.51
C LYS A 241 -7.17 19.25 -23.43
N HIS A 242 -8.28 19.93 -23.64
CA HIS A 242 -8.41 21.36 -23.53
C HIS A 242 -9.10 21.74 -22.23
N ILE A 243 -8.49 22.65 -21.47
CA ILE A 243 -8.99 23.12 -20.18
C ILE A 243 -9.14 24.62 -20.24
N VAL A 244 -10.40 25.07 -20.23
CA VAL A 244 -10.71 26.51 -20.22
C VAL A 244 -10.74 27.02 -18.78
N THR A 245 -9.90 28.00 -18.47
CA THR A 245 -9.74 28.56 -17.14
C THR A 245 -9.43 30.05 -17.15
N THR A 246 -9.15 30.64 -16.01
CA THR A 246 -8.62 32.00 -15.86
C THR A 246 -7.52 32.02 -14.81
N PRO A 247 -6.57 32.98 -14.86
CA PRO A 247 -5.57 33.18 -13.81
C PRO A 247 -6.18 33.29 -12.41
N ALA A 248 -7.29 34.00 -12.31
CA ALA A 248 -7.98 34.19 -11.05
C ALA A 248 -8.52 32.87 -10.42
N LYS A 249 -8.97 31.93 -11.25
CA LYS A 249 -9.42 30.61 -10.78
C LYS A 249 -8.25 29.80 -10.25
N ILE A 250 -7.11 29.81 -10.93
CA ILE A 250 -5.88 29.13 -10.49
C ILE A 250 -5.41 29.72 -9.17
N CYS A 251 -5.24 31.05 -9.11
CA CYS A 251 -4.87 31.75 -7.87
C CYS A 251 -5.87 31.50 -6.71
N GLY A 252 -7.17 31.41 -7.04
CA GLY A 252 -8.21 31.12 -6.05
C GLY A 252 -8.08 29.75 -5.40
N VAL A 253 -7.67 28.71 -6.16
CA VAL A 253 -7.36 27.38 -5.62
C VAL A 253 -6.10 27.41 -4.76
N LEU A 254 -5.06 28.11 -5.21
CA LEU A 254 -3.79 28.21 -4.51
C LEU A 254 -3.85 29.06 -3.24
N GLY A 255 -4.82 29.97 -3.14
CA GLY A 255 -4.92 30.94 -2.03
C GLY A 255 -3.80 32.01 -2.04
N ILE A 256 -3.03 32.11 -3.11
CA ILE A 256 -1.96 33.10 -3.33
C ILE A 256 -2.08 33.70 -4.73
N THR A 257 -1.45 34.85 -4.93
CA THR A 257 -1.35 35.46 -6.25
C THR A 257 -0.04 35.08 -6.92
N VAL A 258 -0.11 34.46 -8.07
CA VAL A 258 1.02 34.17 -8.94
C VAL A 258 0.88 35.04 -10.18
N PRO A 259 1.94 35.74 -10.66
CA PRO A 259 1.86 36.55 -11.90
C PRO A 259 1.49 35.68 -13.11
N ASP A 260 0.59 36.17 -13.96
CA ASP A 260 0.07 35.46 -15.12
C ASP A 260 1.19 34.90 -16.01
N GLN A 261 2.19 35.74 -16.34
CA GLN A 261 3.32 35.30 -17.17
C GLN A 261 4.12 34.17 -16.53
N THR A 262 4.29 34.19 -15.20
CA THR A 262 4.97 33.12 -14.47
C THR A 262 4.21 31.80 -14.59
N MET A 263 2.88 31.83 -14.45
CA MET A 263 2.04 30.63 -14.64
C MET A 263 2.14 30.10 -16.06
N ILE A 264 2.10 30.97 -17.06
CA ILE A 264 2.25 30.61 -18.47
C ILE A 264 3.62 29.97 -18.72
N ASP A 265 4.68 30.59 -18.24
CA ASP A 265 6.06 30.10 -18.43
C ASP A 265 6.26 28.72 -17.76
N ILE A 266 5.66 28.49 -16.59
CA ILE A 266 5.68 27.19 -15.90
C ILE A 266 4.99 26.14 -16.76
N LEU A 267 3.75 26.40 -17.16
CA LEU A 267 2.96 25.46 -17.97
C LEU A 267 3.64 25.14 -19.29
N GLN A 268 4.19 26.16 -19.97
CA GLN A 268 4.92 25.95 -21.23
C GLN A 268 6.19 25.12 -21.07
N ARG A 269 6.95 25.30 -19.98
CA ARG A 269 8.11 24.45 -19.66
C ARG A 269 7.73 22.99 -19.44
N LEU A 270 6.53 22.75 -18.94
CA LEU A 270 5.92 21.42 -18.78
C LEU A 270 5.22 20.90 -20.05
N GLU A 271 5.48 21.54 -21.22
CA GLU A 271 4.96 21.19 -22.55
C GLU A 271 3.43 21.40 -22.72
N PHE A 272 2.77 22.15 -21.81
CA PHE A 272 1.41 22.63 -22.04
C PHE A 272 1.42 23.77 -23.06
N THR A 273 0.36 23.86 -23.86
CA THR A 273 0.10 25.04 -24.69
C THR A 273 -0.91 25.94 -24.00
N VAL A 274 -0.66 27.23 -23.91
CA VAL A 274 -1.55 28.21 -23.28
C VAL A 274 -1.94 29.28 -24.29
N ASP A 275 -3.21 29.27 -24.68
CA ASP A 275 -3.80 30.25 -25.59
C ASP A 275 -4.63 31.27 -24.81
N VAL A 276 -4.11 32.51 -24.72
CA VAL A 276 -4.76 33.60 -23.99
C VAL A 276 -5.80 34.25 -24.90
N GLN A 277 -7.06 34.18 -24.48
CA GLN A 277 -8.21 34.71 -25.23
C GLN A 277 -8.42 36.21 -24.97
N ALA A 278 -9.07 36.92 -25.89
CA ALA A 278 -9.35 38.35 -25.79
C ALA A 278 -10.20 38.75 -24.56
N ASN A 279 -10.98 37.81 -24.01
CA ASN A 279 -11.78 38.00 -22.80
C ASN A 279 -11.00 37.74 -21.50
N GLY A 280 -9.69 37.44 -21.57
CA GLY A 280 -8.85 37.14 -20.44
C GLY A 280 -8.93 35.67 -19.94
N SER A 281 -9.71 34.81 -20.59
CA SER A 281 -9.66 33.37 -20.32
C SER A 281 -8.48 32.72 -21.03
N TRP A 282 -8.05 31.57 -20.51
CA TRP A 282 -7.01 30.73 -21.08
C TRP A 282 -7.60 29.42 -21.58
N ASP A 283 -7.24 29.00 -22.78
CA ASP A 283 -7.42 27.64 -23.24
C ASP A 283 -6.08 26.92 -23.12
N VAL A 284 -5.99 25.99 -22.19
CA VAL A 284 -4.77 25.25 -21.87
C VAL A 284 -4.87 23.84 -22.40
N SER A 285 -3.96 23.47 -23.32
CA SER A 285 -3.89 22.11 -23.86
C SER A 285 -2.83 21.29 -23.10
N ALA A 286 -3.25 20.20 -22.46
CA ALA A 286 -2.35 19.28 -21.79
C ALA A 286 -1.56 18.42 -22.78
N PRO A 287 -0.27 18.11 -22.53
CA PRO A 287 0.48 17.16 -23.35
C PRO A 287 -0.16 15.76 -23.28
N LEU A 288 -0.02 14.97 -24.35
CA LEU A 288 -0.69 13.67 -24.51
C LEU A 288 -0.32 12.66 -23.41
N TYR A 289 0.91 12.73 -22.88
CA TYR A 289 1.37 11.85 -21.80
C TYR A 289 0.84 12.23 -20.41
N ARG A 290 0.15 13.38 -20.26
CA ARG A 290 -0.45 13.86 -18.99
C ARG A 290 -1.93 13.51 -18.95
N GLU A 291 -2.23 12.22 -18.84
CA GLU A 291 -3.61 11.75 -18.69
C GLU A 291 -4.24 12.12 -17.34
N ASP A 292 -3.43 12.43 -16.36
CA ASP A 292 -3.81 12.83 -15.00
C ASP A 292 -4.38 14.24 -14.91
N VAL A 293 -4.11 15.10 -15.90
CA VAL A 293 -4.59 16.48 -15.94
C VAL A 293 -5.96 16.54 -16.62
N GLU A 294 -7.02 16.80 -15.85
CA GLU A 294 -8.41 16.77 -16.32
C GLU A 294 -9.12 18.13 -16.21
N SER A 295 -8.68 18.97 -15.28
CA SER A 295 -9.38 20.18 -14.91
C SER A 295 -8.44 21.29 -14.42
N PHE A 296 -8.98 22.50 -14.18
CA PHE A 296 -8.14 23.64 -13.76
C PHE A 296 -7.49 23.49 -12.37
N PRO A 297 -7.99 22.72 -11.38
CA PRO A 297 -7.23 22.44 -10.17
C PRO A 297 -5.94 21.68 -10.45
N ASP A 298 -5.93 20.79 -11.46
CA ASP A 298 -4.71 20.08 -11.85
C ASP A 298 -3.67 21.05 -12.44
N LEU A 299 -4.13 22.06 -13.20
CA LEU A 299 -3.25 23.14 -13.66
C LEU A 299 -2.71 23.99 -12.48
N ALA A 300 -3.52 24.21 -11.45
CA ALA A 300 -3.08 24.90 -10.24
C ALA A 300 -2.01 24.07 -9.50
N GLU A 301 -2.15 22.74 -9.43
CA GLU A 301 -1.13 21.85 -8.89
C GLU A 301 0.18 21.97 -9.67
N GLU A 302 0.14 21.95 -11.01
CA GLU A 302 1.32 22.10 -11.84
C GLU A 302 2.02 23.45 -11.59
N VAL A 303 1.25 24.52 -11.47
CA VAL A 303 1.80 25.84 -11.18
C VAL A 303 2.49 25.87 -9.82
N ILE A 304 1.83 25.40 -8.74
CA ILE A 304 2.39 25.55 -7.39
C ILE A 304 3.59 24.63 -7.14
N ARG A 305 3.60 23.42 -7.70
CA ARG A 305 4.73 22.50 -7.51
C ARG A 305 6.03 23.00 -8.16
N GLU A 306 5.93 23.82 -9.22
CA GLU A 306 7.06 24.47 -9.88
C GLU A 306 7.36 25.87 -9.30
N TYR A 307 6.32 26.61 -8.92
CA TYR A 307 6.47 27.93 -8.28
C TYR A 307 7.05 27.81 -6.87
N GLY A 308 6.64 26.79 -6.12
CA GLY A 308 7.12 26.44 -4.78
C GLY A 308 6.04 26.55 -3.71
N TYR A 309 5.87 25.49 -2.95
CA TYR A 309 4.93 25.44 -1.81
C TYR A 309 5.29 26.39 -0.67
N ASP A 310 6.54 26.83 -0.57
CA ASP A 310 7.01 27.79 0.44
C ASP A 310 6.35 29.17 0.30
N HIS A 311 5.77 29.46 -0.86
CA HIS A 311 4.98 30.68 -1.07
C HIS A 311 3.57 30.63 -0.44
N ILE A 312 3.10 29.46 -0.04
CA ILE A 312 1.80 29.31 0.63
C ILE A 312 1.96 29.60 2.12
N VAL A 313 1.40 30.72 2.55
CA VAL A 313 1.36 31.07 3.97
C VAL A 313 0.09 30.49 4.60
N PRO A 314 0.23 29.56 5.57
CA PRO A 314 -0.94 29.01 6.26
C PRO A 314 -1.77 30.09 6.94
N THR A 315 -3.08 30.05 6.77
CA THR A 315 -4.02 30.97 7.40
C THR A 315 -5.04 30.21 8.25
N PHE A 316 -5.54 30.85 9.30
CA PHE A 316 -6.67 30.32 10.05
C PHE A 316 -7.97 30.55 9.26
N LEU A 317 -8.95 29.66 9.46
CA LEU A 317 -10.28 29.81 8.89
C LEU A 317 -10.98 31.05 9.52
N ASN A 318 -11.32 32.01 8.68
CA ASN A 318 -11.96 33.26 9.16
C ASN A 318 -13.39 33.06 9.68
N THR A 319 -14.04 31.97 9.28
CA THR A 319 -15.46 31.68 9.57
C THR A 319 -15.67 30.49 10.49
N ALA A 320 -14.59 29.80 10.88
CA ALA A 320 -14.73 28.70 11.82
C ALA A 320 -15.06 29.27 13.23
N ALA A 321 -16.15 28.81 13.80
CA ALA A 321 -16.33 28.93 15.24
C ALA A 321 -15.10 28.31 15.92
N VAL A 322 -14.48 29.03 16.84
CA VAL A 322 -13.38 28.52 17.64
C VAL A 322 -13.93 27.32 18.41
N THR A 323 -13.63 26.13 17.93
CA THR A 323 -13.88 24.91 18.69
C THR A 323 -12.79 24.85 19.74
N ASN A 324 -13.18 24.89 21.01
CA ASN A 324 -12.25 24.63 22.10
C ASN A 324 -11.75 23.19 21.90
N GLY A 325 -10.53 23.07 21.39
CA GLY A 325 -9.85 21.79 21.31
C GLY A 325 -9.56 21.26 22.70
N GLY A 326 -9.25 19.99 22.81
CA GLY A 326 -8.84 19.35 24.06
C GLY A 326 -9.37 17.93 24.18
N LEU A 327 -8.98 17.28 25.27
CA LEU A 327 -9.45 15.94 25.58
C LEU A 327 -10.90 15.96 26.04
N ASN A 328 -11.72 15.01 25.58
CA ASN A 328 -13.03 14.75 26.15
C ASN A 328 -12.92 14.18 27.58
N TYR A 329 -14.05 13.96 28.23
CA TYR A 329 -14.08 13.45 29.60
C TYR A 329 -13.32 12.12 29.72
N ASP A 330 -13.67 11.13 28.89
CA ASP A 330 -13.08 9.79 28.95
C ASP A 330 -11.57 9.81 28.71
N GLN A 331 -11.13 10.59 27.72
CA GLN A 331 -9.71 10.78 27.44
C GLN A 331 -8.96 11.43 28.62
N LYS A 332 -9.61 12.37 29.33
CA LYS A 332 -9.04 12.97 30.54
C LYS A 332 -8.89 11.96 31.67
N GLN A 333 -9.91 11.10 31.87
CA GLN A 333 -9.85 10.04 32.90
C GLN A 333 -8.80 8.99 32.56
N GLN A 334 -8.72 8.56 31.30
CA GLN A 334 -7.66 7.66 30.84
C GLN A 334 -6.27 8.25 31.09
N LEU A 335 -6.06 9.51 30.71
CA LEU A 335 -4.78 10.19 30.93
C LEU A 335 -4.46 10.33 32.43
N LYS A 336 -5.48 10.59 33.28
CA LYS A 336 -5.34 10.65 34.74
C LYS A 336 -4.86 9.30 35.29
N ALA A 337 -5.49 8.19 34.87
CA ALA A 337 -5.09 6.85 35.25
C ALA A 337 -3.66 6.50 34.78
N LYS A 338 -3.34 6.79 33.52
CA LYS A 338 -2.00 6.55 32.96
C LYS A 338 -0.90 7.31 33.72
N ARG A 339 -1.14 8.58 34.02
CA ARG A 339 -0.19 9.41 34.80
C ARG A 339 0.00 8.90 36.23
N LEU A 340 -1.07 8.42 36.85
CA LEU A 340 -0.99 7.81 38.17
C LEU A 340 -0.11 6.56 38.14
N LEU A 341 -0.37 5.62 37.21
CA LEU A 341 0.42 4.40 37.08
C LEU A 341 1.89 4.69 36.78
N ALA A 342 2.16 5.67 35.91
CA ALA A 342 3.52 6.13 35.67
C ALA A 342 4.19 6.69 36.95
N ALA A 343 3.45 7.44 37.78
CA ALA A 343 3.94 7.93 39.06
C ALA A 343 4.18 6.81 40.10
N GLN A 344 3.51 5.66 39.94
CA GLN A 344 3.74 4.43 40.72
C GLN A 344 4.94 3.60 40.22
N GLY A 345 5.67 4.07 39.21
CA GLY A 345 6.82 3.42 38.62
C GLY A 345 6.50 2.40 37.52
N PHE A 346 5.29 2.40 36.99
CA PHE A 346 4.92 1.56 35.84
C PHE A 346 5.26 2.27 34.53
N TYR A 347 5.79 1.52 33.56
CA TYR A 347 6.01 1.97 32.19
C TYR A 347 4.82 1.57 31.31
N GLU A 348 4.36 2.49 30.45
CA GLU A 348 3.31 2.18 29.49
C GLU A 348 3.82 1.29 28.37
N ALA A 349 3.18 0.15 28.16
CA ALA A 349 3.38 -0.74 27.03
C ALA A 349 2.35 -0.42 25.95
N SER A 350 2.72 -0.65 24.69
CA SER A 350 1.81 -0.56 23.54
C SER A 350 2.03 -1.79 22.68
N THR A 351 1.09 -2.71 22.72
CA THR A 351 1.16 -3.96 21.99
C THR A 351 0.22 -3.96 20.78
N LEU A 352 0.44 -4.91 19.85
CA LEU A 352 -0.43 -5.06 18.69
C LEU A 352 -1.84 -5.52 19.12
N ALA A 353 -2.86 -5.06 18.39
CA ALA A 353 -4.24 -5.48 18.59
C ALA A 353 -4.53 -6.90 18.06
N PHE A 354 -3.51 -7.59 17.60
CA PHE A 354 -3.56 -8.90 16.95
C PHE A 354 -2.62 -9.88 17.62
N TYR A 355 -3.05 -11.13 17.71
CA TYR A 355 -2.22 -12.26 18.11
C TYR A 355 -2.75 -13.57 17.49
N SER A 356 -2.28 -14.72 17.90
CA SER A 356 -2.76 -16.03 17.45
C SER A 356 -3.56 -16.74 18.54
N THR A 357 -4.22 -17.83 18.17
CA THR A 357 -4.91 -18.69 19.17
C THR A 357 -3.95 -19.35 20.15
N ALA A 358 -2.65 -19.45 19.83
CA ALA A 358 -1.62 -19.97 20.72
C ALA A 358 -1.49 -19.15 22.03
N GLU A 359 -1.87 -17.87 21.99
CA GLU A 359 -1.89 -16.99 23.16
C GLU A 359 -2.89 -17.45 24.23
N PHE A 360 -4.00 -18.04 23.82
CA PHE A 360 -4.97 -18.64 24.73
C PHE A 360 -4.44 -19.94 25.33
N ASP A 361 -3.71 -20.73 24.55
CA ASP A 361 -3.09 -21.97 25.00
C ASP A 361 -1.96 -21.65 25.98
N MET A 362 -1.17 -20.60 25.74
CA MET A 362 -0.15 -20.10 26.67
C MET A 362 -0.74 -19.72 28.04
N LEU A 363 -1.96 -19.20 28.08
CA LEU A 363 -2.67 -18.89 29.33
C LEU A 363 -3.47 -20.07 29.90
N HIS A 364 -3.36 -21.26 29.32
CA HIS A 364 -4.12 -22.47 29.70
C HIS A 364 -5.65 -22.25 29.73
N LEU A 365 -6.18 -21.38 28.87
CA LEU A 365 -7.62 -21.14 28.82
C LEU A 365 -8.35 -22.39 28.31
N PRO A 366 -9.46 -22.80 28.95
CA PRO A 366 -10.29 -23.90 28.46
C PRO A 366 -10.80 -23.67 27.03
N ALA A 367 -11.10 -24.75 26.32
CA ALA A 367 -11.58 -24.64 24.93
C ALA A 367 -12.90 -23.85 24.81
N GLU A 368 -13.73 -23.90 25.85
CA GLU A 368 -15.04 -23.25 25.94
C GLU A 368 -14.98 -21.82 26.50
N ASP A 369 -13.77 -21.32 26.82
CA ASP A 369 -13.61 -19.98 27.40
C ASP A 369 -14.11 -18.92 26.43
N GLU A 370 -14.88 -17.96 26.93
CA GLU A 370 -15.45 -16.87 26.13
C GLU A 370 -14.36 -16.02 25.44
N ALA A 371 -13.18 -15.90 26.05
CA ALA A 371 -12.05 -15.18 25.45
C ALA A 371 -11.60 -15.82 24.12
N ARG A 372 -11.83 -17.12 23.91
CA ARG A 372 -11.50 -17.81 22.66
C ARG A 372 -12.44 -17.48 21.50
N LYS A 373 -13.54 -16.79 21.75
CA LYS A 373 -14.45 -16.30 20.71
C LYS A 373 -13.87 -15.06 20.01
N ALA A 374 -12.68 -15.22 19.43
CA ALA A 374 -11.95 -14.15 18.80
C ALA A 374 -12.30 -13.98 17.31
N ILE A 375 -12.28 -12.76 16.83
CA ILE A 375 -12.52 -12.40 15.43
C ILE A 375 -11.28 -12.77 14.62
N ARG A 376 -11.47 -13.62 13.61
CA ARG A 376 -10.39 -14.00 12.68
C ARG A 376 -10.19 -12.93 11.61
N ILE A 377 -8.92 -12.58 11.36
CA ILE A 377 -8.55 -11.64 10.30
C ILE A 377 -8.54 -12.39 8.96
N LEU A 378 -9.18 -11.84 7.94
CA LEU A 378 -9.32 -12.47 6.64
C LEU A 378 -7.98 -12.65 5.92
N ASN A 379 -7.11 -11.63 6.00
CA ASN A 379 -5.79 -11.59 5.36
C ASN A 379 -4.72 -11.12 6.37
N PRO A 380 -4.36 -11.97 7.34
CA PRO A 380 -3.44 -11.59 8.40
C PRO A 380 -2.02 -11.36 7.83
N ILE A 381 -1.26 -10.49 8.49
CA ILE A 381 0.15 -10.24 8.15
C ILE A 381 0.98 -11.52 8.35
N SER A 382 0.65 -12.31 9.35
CA SER A 382 1.24 -13.63 9.62
C SER A 382 0.25 -14.49 10.43
N GLU A 383 0.47 -15.80 10.48
CA GLU A 383 -0.35 -16.72 11.31
C GLU A 383 -0.29 -16.36 12.80
N ASN A 384 0.82 -15.79 13.26
CA ASN A 384 0.97 -15.32 14.64
C ASN A 384 0.15 -14.04 14.94
N LEU A 385 -0.43 -13.41 13.94
CA LEU A 385 -1.25 -12.18 14.03
C LEU A 385 -2.59 -12.38 13.34
N SER A 386 -3.23 -13.54 13.57
CA SER A 386 -4.39 -14.00 12.78
C SER A 386 -5.74 -13.71 13.40
N ILE A 387 -5.80 -13.26 14.65
CA ILE A 387 -7.04 -12.92 15.35
C ILE A 387 -6.94 -11.58 16.08
N MET A 388 -8.09 -10.93 16.28
CA MET A 388 -8.20 -9.74 17.15
C MET A 388 -8.10 -10.17 18.61
N ARG A 389 -7.34 -9.42 19.42
CA ARG A 389 -7.19 -9.72 20.85
C ARG A 389 -8.50 -9.57 21.63
N THR A 390 -8.78 -10.51 22.52
CA THR A 390 -9.91 -10.50 23.44
C THR A 390 -9.48 -10.26 24.90
N LEU A 391 -8.18 -10.38 25.17
CA LEU A 391 -7.50 -10.11 26.44
C LEU A 391 -6.19 -9.33 26.17
N LEU A 392 -5.75 -8.53 27.15
CA LEU A 392 -4.43 -7.89 27.15
C LEU A 392 -3.36 -8.73 27.86
N ALA A 393 -3.77 -9.61 28.79
CA ALA A 393 -2.84 -10.42 29.61
C ALA A 393 -1.84 -11.23 28.77
N PRO A 394 -2.21 -11.90 27.64
CA PRO A 394 -1.24 -12.58 26.79
C PRO A 394 -0.18 -11.64 26.24
N SER A 395 -0.61 -10.50 25.70
CA SER A 395 0.30 -9.50 25.14
C SER A 395 1.25 -8.94 26.20
N MET A 396 0.75 -8.66 27.40
CA MET A 396 1.58 -8.20 28.53
C MET A 396 2.59 -9.26 28.93
N LEU A 397 2.19 -10.53 29.01
CA LEU A 397 3.10 -11.63 29.33
C LEU A 397 4.22 -11.76 28.30
N ASN A 398 3.90 -11.65 27.01
CA ASN A 398 4.90 -11.65 25.94
C ASN A 398 5.90 -10.49 26.07
N VAL A 399 5.44 -9.29 26.41
CA VAL A 399 6.34 -8.15 26.66
C VAL A 399 7.27 -8.42 27.86
N ILE A 400 6.76 -9.03 28.92
CA ILE A 400 7.58 -9.43 30.09
C ILE A 400 8.64 -10.46 29.67
N VAL A 401 8.24 -11.51 28.95
CA VAL A 401 9.15 -12.54 28.43
C VAL A 401 10.24 -11.94 27.55
N ASP A 402 9.88 -11.04 26.67
CA ASP A 402 10.84 -10.35 25.80
C ASP A 402 11.84 -9.48 26.59
N ASN A 403 11.38 -8.82 27.64
CA ASN A 403 12.26 -8.06 28.54
C ASN A 403 13.23 -8.98 29.26
N LEU A 404 12.74 -10.08 29.81
CA LEU A 404 13.59 -11.09 30.48
C LEU A 404 14.63 -11.69 29.52
N LYS A 405 14.25 -12.04 28.29
CA LYS A 405 15.18 -12.51 27.24
C LYS A 405 16.26 -11.48 26.89
N LYS A 406 15.96 -10.20 27.02
CA LYS A 406 16.92 -9.09 26.80
C LYS A 406 17.77 -8.74 28.02
N GLY A 407 17.60 -9.46 29.14
CA GLY A 407 18.37 -9.26 30.37
C GLY A 407 17.81 -8.21 31.34
N ASN A 408 16.60 -7.69 31.08
CA ASN A 408 15.89 -6.82 32.03
C ASN A 408 15.28 -7.70 33.13
N ALA A 409 15.92 -7.74 34.31
CA ALA A 409 15.58 -8.67 35.40
C ALA A 409 14.33 -8.27 36.18
N GLU A 410 13.88 -7.03 36.10
CA GLU A 410 12.72 -6.49 36.83
C GLU A 410 12.01 -5.41 36.03
N GLY A 411 10.74 -5.18 36.33
CA GLY A 411 9.98 -4.11 35.72
C GLY A 411 8.50 -4.11 36.08
N ARG A 412 7.88 -2.95 35.94
CA ARG A 412 6.45 -2.72 36.13
C ARG A 412 5.90 -2.11 34.87
N LEU A 413 4.91 -2.74 34.28
CA LEU A 413 4.33 -2.37 33.00
C LEU A 413 2.81 -2.20 33.13
N PHE A 414 2.24 -1.32 32.33
CA PHE A 414 0.80 -1.26 32.14
C PHE A 414 0.46 -1.02 30.66
N GLU A 415 -0.69 -1.48 30.26
CA GLU A 415 -1.29 -1.14 28.96
C GLU A 415 -2.76 -0.80 29.17
N MET A 416 -3.19 0.33 28.60
CA MET A 416 -4.60 0.72 28.55
C MET A 416 -5.02 0.79 27.08
N ALA A 417 -5.78 -0.21 26.65
CA ALA A 417 -6.09 -0.38 25.24
C ALA A 417 -7.39 -1.18 25.04
N PRO A 418 -8.03 -1.11 23.86
CA PRO A 418 -9.22 -1.90 23.58
C PRO A 418 -8.90 -3.38 23.37
N VAL A 419 -9.84 -4.22 23.82
CA VAL A 419 -10.00 -5.60 23.38
C VAL A 419 -11.28 -5.72 22.55
N TYR A 420 -11.36 -6.71 21.68
CA TYR A 420 -12.40 -6.80 20.66
C TYR A 420 -13.31 -7.99 20.93
N LEU A 421 -14.52 -7.73 21.42
CA LEU A 421 -15.47 -8.74 21.85
C LEU A 421 -16.60 -8.85 20.82
N ALA A 422 -16.64 -9.96 20.09
CA ALA A 422 -17.72 -10.26 19.17
C ALA A 422 -18.97 -10.70 19.93
N LYS A 423 -20.15 -10.22 19.54
CA LYS A 423 -21.42 -10.73 20.06
C LYS A 423 -21.73 -12.11 19.49
N GLU A 424 -21.41 -12.32 18.22
CA GLU A 424 -21.54 -13.59 17.52
C GLU A 424 -20.45 -13.78 16.47
N LEU A 425 -20.20 -15.02 16.08
CA LEU A 425 -19.25 -15.39 15.02
C LEU A 425 -19.95 -16.27 13.98
N PRO A 426 -19.76 -16.03 12.66
CA PRO A 426 -19.02 -14.91 12.08
C PRO A 426 -19.68 -13.55 12.40
N ILE A 427 -18.86 -12.49 12.47
CA ILE A 427 -19.37 -11.16 12.81
C ILE A 427 -20.32 -10.64 11.72
N ASN A 428 -21.44 -10.04 12.14
CA ASN A 428 -22.42 -9.35 11.29
C ASN A 428 -22.53 -7.85 11.63
N GLU A 429 -21.95 -7.42 12.76
CA GLU A 429 -21.88 -6.04 13.22
C GLU A 429 -20.50 -5.75 13.83
N HIS A 430 -20.23 -4.48 14.10
CA HIS A 430 -18.97 -4.09 14.75
C HIS A 430 -18.87 -4.73 16.14
N PRO A 431 -17.67 -5.27 16.52
CA PRO A 431 -17.44 -5.80 17.86
C PRO A 431 -17.51 -4.70 18.90
N HIS A 432 -17.71 -5.08 20.15
CA HIS A 432 -17.50 -4.18 21.27
C HIS A 432 -15.99 -3.99 21.51
N GLU A 433 -15.51 -2.77 21.31
CA GLU A 433 -14.12 -2.36 21.56
C GLU A 433 -13.98 -1.93 23.02
N ARG A 434 -13.97 -2.89 23.93
CA ARG A 434 -13.95 -2.63 25.36
C ARG A 434 -12.59 -2.13 25.83
N GLN A 435 -12.55 -0.91 26.39
CA GLN A 435 -11.34 -0.39 27.01
C GLN A 435 -10.96 -1.23 28.24
N THR A 436 -9.74 -1.70 28.24
CA THR A 436 -9.20 -2.63 29.23
C THR A 436 -7.87 -2.10 29.75
N LEU A 437 -7.64 -2.25 31.06
CA LEU A 437 -6.38 -1.94 31.73
C LEU A 437 -5.71 -3.25 32.10
N CYS A 438 -4.47 -3.46 31.64
CA CYS A 438 -3.61 -4.55 32.07
C CYS A 438 -2.40 -4.02 32.83
N LEU A 439 -2.06 -4.68 33.92
CA LEU A 439 -0.86 -4.44 34.72
C LEU A 439 0.03 -5.67 34.67
N GLY A 440 1.34 -5.46 34.63
CA GLY A 440 2.36 -6.49 34.74
C GLY A 440 3.49 -6.04 35.65
N ALA A 441 3.89 -6.86 36.59
CA ALA A 441 5.06 -6.64 37.41
C ALA A 441 5.91 -7.90 37.46
N PHE A 442 7.22 -7.77 37.33
CA PHE A 442 8.12 -8.90 37.33
C PHE A 442 9.47 -8.53 37.98
N GLY A 443 10.03 -9.44 38.71
CA GLY A 443 11.30 -9.27 39.41
C GLY A 443 11.32 -9.96 40.77
N PRO A 444 12.52 -10.11 41.40
CA PRO A 444 12.67 -10.83 42.68
C PRO A 444 11.95 -10.12 43.83
N GLU A 445 11.87 -8.80 43.82
CA GLU A 445 11.24 -7.98 44.86
C GLU A 445 9.75 -7.69 44.60
N GLU A 446 9.21 -8.12 43.45
CA GLU A 446 7.81 -7.91 43.15
C GLU A 446 6.91 -8.92 43.84
N ASP A 447 5.78 -8.47 44.35
CA ASP A 447 4.83 -9.28 45.09
C ASP A 447 3.36 -8.97 44.73
N PHE A 448 2.46 -9.70 45.36
CA PHE A 448 1.00 -9.48 45.20
C PHE A 448 0.59 -8.06 45.58
N PHE A 449 1.24 -7.45 46.56
CA PHE A 449 0.89 -6.12 47.04
C PHE A 449 1.39 -5.01 46.15
N THR A 450 2.36 -5.26 45.27
CA THR A 450 2.78 -4.31 44.23
C THR A 450 1.62 -3.98 43.33
N VAL A 451 0.97 -5.00 42.76
CA VAL A 451 -0.18 -4.80 41.85
C VAL A 451 -1.40 -4.32 42.63
N LYS A 452 -1.64 -4.91 43.82
CA LYS A 452 -2.74 -4.48 44.69
C LYS A 452 -2.63 -3.00 45.08
N GLY A 453 -1.45 -2.52 45.45
CA GLY A 453 -1.22 -1.12 45.81
C GLY A 453 -1.44 -0.17 44.66
N ALA A 454 -1.05 -0.56 43.40
CA ALA A 454 -1.36 0.21 42.21
C ALA A 454 -2.87 0.30 41.95
N LEU A 455 -3.61 -0.79 42.20
CA LEU A 455 -5.08 -0.81 42.10
C LEU A 455 -5.74 0.03 43.17
N GLU A 456 -5.27 -0.01 44.40
CA GLU A 456 -5.77 0.85 45.50
C GLU A 456 -5.52 2.34 45.20
N ALA A 457 -4.33 2.68 44.72
CA ALA A 457 -4.04 4.05 44.30
C ALA A 457 -4.94 4.49 43.15
N LEU A 458 -5.28 3.57 42.23
CA LEU A 458 -6.22 3.85 41.15
C LEU A 458 -7.64 4.09 41.69
N ALA A 459 -8.09 3.29 42.65
CA ALA A 459 -9.37 3.50 43.34
C ALA A 459 -9.42 4.86 44.02
N ASP A 460 -8.42 5.18 44.84
CA ASP A 460 -8.30 6.47 45.56
C ASP A 460 -8.32 7.66 44.57
N CYS A 461 -7.61 7.52 43.45
CA CYS A 461 -7.56 8.57 42.43
C CYS A 461 -8.94 8.91 41.84
N PHE A 462 -9.84 7.95 41.79
CA PHE A 462 -11.22 8.14 41.32
C PHE A 462 -12.26 8.24 42.42
N GLY A 463 -11.84 8.30 43.69
CA GLY A 463 -12.75 8.38 44.84
C GLY A 463 -13.55 7.07 45.07
N LEU A 464 -13.02 5.94 44.63
CA LEU A 464 -13.64 4.64 44.71
C LEU A 464 -13.05 3.78 45.83
N HIS A 465 -13.77 2.73 46.19
CA HIS A 465 -13.29 1.67 47.06
C HIS A 465 -13.39 0.32 46.34
N PHE A 466 -12.29 -0.46 46.35
CA PHE A 466 -12.27 -1.80 45.76
C PHE A 466 -12.41 -2.88 46.83
N ASP A 467 -13.33 -3.81 46.56
CA ASP A 467 -13.44 -5.07 47.32
C ASP A 467 -12.68 -6.17 46.62
N TYR A 468 -12.00 -7.01 47.39
CA TYR A 468 -11.21 -8.11 46.85
C TYR A 468 -11.81 -9.44 47.31
N LYS A 469 -12.07 -10.32 46.32
CA LYS A 469 -12.58 -11.68 46.61
C LYS A 469 -11.65 -12.71 45.99
N ARG A 470 -11.43 -13.81 46.73
CA ARG A 470 -10.64 -14.92 46.20
C ARG A 470 -11.34 -15.47 44.95
N GLU A 471 -10.62 -15.51 43.86
CA GLU A 471 -11.08 -16.07 42.60
C GLU A 471 -9.91 -16.73 41.88
N THR A 472 -10.15 -17.88 41.26
CA THR A 472 -9.12 -18.62 40.51
C THR A 472 -9.40 -18.48 39.02
N THR A 473 -8.35 -18.20 38.25
CA THR A 473 -8.37 -18.23 36.78
C THR A 473 -7.27 -19.17 36.31
N PRO A 474 -7.36 -19.75 35.12
CA PRO A 474 -6.35 -20.70 34.62
C PRO A 474 -4.94 -20.16 34.62
N TRP A 475 -4.77 -18.87 34.38
CA TRP A 475 -3.47 -18.22 34.23
C TRP A 475 -2.91 -17.58 35.50
N LEU A 476 -3.66 -17.61 36.62
CA LEU A 476 -3.20 -17.08 37.90
C LEU A 476 -3.04 -18.19 38.95
N HIS A 477 -2.08 -18.02 39.82
CA HIS A 477 -1.82 -18.95 40.92
C HIS A 477 -3.04 -19.02 41.86
N PRO A 478 -3.59 -20.22 42.16
CA PRO A 478 -4.85 -20.35 42.88
C PRO A 478 -4.85 -19.85 44.31
N GLY A 479 -3.66 -19.74 44.92
CA GLY A 479 -3.46 -19.24 46.30
C GLY A 479 -3.06 -17.76 46.37
N ILE A 480 -2.69 -17.13 45.24
CA ILE A 480 -2.15 -15.76 45.19
C ILE A 480 -2.87 -15.02 44.04
N SER A 481 -4.20 -14.96 44.09
CA SER A 481 -5.03 -14.26 43.10
C SER A 481 -6.32 -13.74 43.74
N ALA A 482 -6.85 -12.68 43.19
CA ALA A 482 -8.10 -12.06 43.62
C ALA A 482 -8.85 -11.43 42.44
N ALA A 483 -10.17 -11.47 42.51
CA ALA A 483 -11.01 -10.63 41.72
C ALA A 483 -11.22 -9.25 42.37
N VAL A 484 -11.31 -8.23 41.57
CA VAL A 484 -11.54 -6.82 41.95
C VAL A 484 -12.98 -6.48 41.71
N TYR A 485 -13.62 -5.93 42.73
CA TYR A 485 -15.02 -5.45 42.65
C TYR A 485 -15.09 -3.97 43.05
N CYS A 486 -16.01 -3.25 42.47
CA CYS A 486 -16.38 -1.90 42.88
C CYS A 486 -17.92 -1.79 42.83
N ASN A 487 -18.52 -1.30 43.92
CA ASN A 487 -19.98 -1.18 44.05
C ASN A 487 -20.73 -2.48 43.69
N GLY A 488 -20.17 -3.63 44.04
CA GLY A 488 -20.70 -4.96 43.73
C GLY A 488 -20.47 -5.45 42.29
N LYS A 489 -19.93 -4.60 41.41
CA LYS A 489 -19.60 -4.92 40.02
C LYS A 489 -18.19 -5.51 39.93
N ARG A 490 -18.05 -6.64 39.25
CA ARG A 490 -16.73 -7.24 38.99
C ARG A 490 -15.99 -6.44 37.93
N LEU A 491 -14.78 -6.00 38.23
CA LEU A 491 -13.93 -5.23 37.33
C LEU A 491 -12.91 -6.11 36.60
N GLY A 492 -12.40 -7.15 37.27
CA GLY A 492 -11.35 -8.00 36.69
C GLY A 492 -10.67 -8.88 37.72
N VAL A 493 -9.47 -9.35 37.40
CA VAL A 493 -8.65 -10.23 38.24
C VAL A 493 -7.19 -9.80 38.25
N PHE A 494 -6.46 -10.12 39.32
CA PHE A 494 -5.01 -9.98 39.38
C PHE A 494 -4.41 -11.01 40.28
N GLY A 495 -3.14 -11.28 40.13
CA GLY A 495 -2.41 -12.22 40.99
C GLY A 495 -1.06 -12.63 40.41
N LYS A 496 -0.42 -13.60 41.06
CA LYS A 496 0.80 -14.22 40.56
C LYS A 496 0.48 -15.09 39.35
N LEU A 497 1.34 -15.12 38.37
CA LEU A 497 1.25 -16.05 37.23
C LEU A 497 1.26 -17.51 37.77
N ALA A 498 0.45 -18.38 37.16
CA ALA A 498 0.43 -19.80 37.49
C ALA A 498 1.83 -20.44 37.32
N ASN A 499 2.20 -21.29 38.24
CA ASN A 499 3.55 -21.88 38.24
C ASN A 499 3.78 -22.76 36.99
N GLU A 500 2.76 -23.44 36.53
CA GLU A 500 2.79 -24.25 35.30
C GLU A 500 3.13 -23.42 34.10
N ILE A 501 2.46 -22.29 33.92
CA ILE A 501 2.73 -21.35 32.81
C ILE A 501 4.14 -20.76 32.95
N ASN A 502 4.52 -20.33 34.14
CA ASN A 502 5.87 -19.82 34.40
C ASN A 502 6.96 -20.83 34.02
N ALA A 503 6.73 -22.13 34.29
CA ALA A 503 7.64 -23.19 33.90
C ALA A 503 7.75 -23.42 32.38
N GLU A 504 6.71 -23.09 31.63
CA GLU A 504 6.64 -23.25 30.17
C GLU A 504 7.21 -22.05 29.39
N LEU A 505 7.44 -20.89 30.07
CA LEU A 505 7.98 -19.72 29.41
C LEU A 505 9.35 -19.98 28.78
N GLU A 506 9.58 -19.48 27.59
CA GLU A 506 10.85 -19.59 26.86
C GLU A 506 11.91 -18.58 27.35
N ILE A 507 12.28 -18.68 28.65
CA ILE A 507 13.32 -17.87 29.28
C ILE A 507 14.37 -18.79 29.94
N ALA A 508 15.51 -18.24 30.32
CA ALA A 508 16.58 -19.02 30.98
C ALA A 508 16.08 -19.65 32.30
N LYS A 509 16.57 -20.83 32.62
CA LYS A 509 16.09 -21.60 33.79
C LYS A 509 16.29 -20.86 35.11
N ASP A 510 17.45 -20.24 35.29
CA ASP A 510 17.77 -19.40 36.45
C ASP A 510 16.82 -18.19 36.57
N GLN A 511 16.38 -17.62 35.46
CA GLN A 511 15.35 -16.58 35.45
C GLN A 511 13.98 -17.12 35.89
N LYS A 512 13.58 -18.33 35.44
CA LYS A 512 12.31 -18.95 35.87
C LYS A 512 12.25 -19.19 37.37
N ASP A 513 13.36 -19.65 37.96
CA ASP A 513 13.44 -20.00 39.37
C ASP A 513 13.48 -18.76 40.30
N SER A 514 13.96 -17.62 39.78
CA SER A 514 14.11 -16.35 40.51
C SER A 514 13.01 -15.33 40.27
N GLN A 515 12.15 -15.54 39.25
CA GLN A 515 11.16 -14.52 38.84
C GLN A 515 9.81 -14.70 39.52
N ASN A 516 9.33 -13.60 40.09
CA ASN A 516 7.92 -13.42 40.43
C ASN A 516 7.27 -12.60 39.33
N ILE A 517 6.29 -13.17 38.65
CA ILE A 517 5.49 -12.46 37.61
C ILE A 517 4.07 -12.30 38.15
N TYR A 518 3.60 -11.08 38.18
CA TYR A 518 2.26 -10.71 38.58
C TYR A 518 1.55 -10.02 37.41
N LEU A 519 0.31 -10.41 37.14
CA LEU A 519 -0.53 -9.85 36.11
C LEU A 519 -1.86 -9.41 36.68
N GLY A 520 -2.44 -8.39 36.13
CA GLY A 520 -3.81 -7.95 36.43
C GLY A 520 -4.48 -7.42 35.17
N GLU A 521 -5.73 -7.79 34.96
CA GLU A 521 -6.53 -7.29 33.86
C GLU A 521 -7.90 -6.83 34.34
N LEU A 522 -8.25 -5.57 34.05
CA LEU A 522 -9.49 -4.93 34.47
C LEU A 522 -10.25 -4.35 33.28
N ASP A 523 -11.56 -4.51 33.29
CA ASP A 523 -12.49 -3.77 32.46
C ASP A 523 -12.52 -2.30 32.89
N TYR A 524 -11.88 -1.43 32.09
CA TYR A 524 -11.79 -0.01 32.41
C TYR A 524 -13.14 0.71 32.23
N GLU A 525 -13.99 0.27 31.31
CA GLU A 525 -15.33 0.81 31.15
C GLU A 525 -16.20 0.51 32.37
N ALA A 526 -16.10 -0.75 32.88
CA ALA A 526 -16.77 -1.14 34.11
C ALA A 526 -16.28 -0.31 35.32
N LEU A 527 -14.97 -0.04 35.40
CA LEU A 527 -14.41 0.83 36.43
C LEU A 527 -14.97 2.24 36.32
N MET A 528 -14.94 2.84 35.14
CA MET A 528 -15.45 4.19 34.92
C MET A 528 -16.94 4.33 35.17
N SER A 529 -17.72 3.26 34.98
CA SER A 529 -19.13 3.23 35.34
C SER A 529 -19.41 3.27 36.87
N CYS A 530 -18.38 3.01 37.69
CA CYS A 530 -18.46 3.14 39.14
C CYS A 530 -18.14 4.56 39.63
N VAL A 531 -17.60 5.41 38.77
CA VAL A 531 -17.34 6.82 39.08
C VAL A 531 -18.64 7.59 38.96
N GLU A 532 -19.48 7.51 39.99
CA GLU A 532 -20.77 8.22 40.02
C GLU A 532 -20.62 9.65 40.57
N GLY A 533 -21.29 10.61 39.96
CA GLY A 533 -21.72 11.82 40.61
C GLY A 533 -20.86 13.08 40.50
N GLU A 534 -19.61 13.03 40.00
CA GLU A 534 -18.79 14.26 39.86
C GLU A 534 -19.20 15.14 38.68
N LEU A 535 -19.84 14.60 37.67
CA LEU A 535 -20.25 15.39 36.49
C LEU A 535 -21.29 16.48 36.80
N LEU A 536 -22.16 16.25 37.75
CA LEU A 536 -23.23 17.21 38.12
C LEU A 536 -22.74 18.30 39.07
N SER A 537 -21.72 18.03 39.90
CA SER A 537 -21.21 19.00 40.87
C SER A 537 -20.29 20.06 40.20
N LEU A 538 -19.52 19.66 39.19
CA LEU A 538 -18.60 20.59 38.49
C LEU A 538 -19.32 21.56 37.55
N ILE A 539 -20.45 21.19 36.99
CA ILE A 539 -21.25 22.07 36.13
C ILE A 539 -21.83 23.25 36.92
N HIS A 540 -22.12 23.05 38.20
CA HIS A 540 -22.65 24.11 39.09
C HIS A 540 -21.60 25.03 39.74
N ILE A 541 -20.32 24.66 39.67
CA ILE A 541 -19.22 25.43 40.27
C ILE A 541 -18.54 26.38 39.28
N SER A 542 -18.71 26.18 37.98
CA SER A 542 -17.95 26.92 36.94
C SER A 542 -18.66 28.09 36.28
N GLU A 543 -19.90 28.43 36.65
CA GLU A 543 -20.51 29.66 36.20
C GLU A 543 -20.62 30.70 37.36
N PRO A 544 -19.69 31.65 37.43
CA PRO A 544 -19.98 32.86 38.18
C PRO A 544 -21.07 33.63 37.43
N THR A 545 -22.23 33.63 37.97
CA THR A 545 -23.28 34.59 37.61
C THR A 545 -22.72 36.00 37.63
N ARG A 546 -22.51 36.58 36.45
CA ARG A 546 -22.49 38.01 36.18
C ARG A 546 -23.14 38.35 34.87
#